data_dbab8bc034889f3159225a2cf8d2114b
#
_entry.id   dbab8bc034889f3159225a2cf8d2114b
#
_cell.length_a   1.000
_cell.length_b   1.000
_cell.length_c   1.000
_cell.angle_alpha   90.00
_cell.angle_beta   90.00
_cell.angle_gamma   90.00
#
_symmetry.space_group_name_H-M   'P 1'
#
loop_
_entity.id
_entity.type
_entity.pdbx_description
1 polymer ?
#
loop_
_entity_poly.entity_id
_entity_poly.type
_entity_poly.pdbx_seq_one_letter_code
_entity_poly.pdbx_strand_id
1 'polypeptide(L)'
;MAPNAPLKPWRLTIPEEMQATLMRHLFPGDGDEHGAIILAGICESDRGLRLVARELHLAVDDQDYVPGKHGYRMLKAQFIQSRILRARDANLAYLAIHNHGGSTSVGFSPDDFASHERGYPALLDISRGMPVGALVFARQAVAGDLWFAGNKRAVLGEAHVVGSRRQFLFPQPPMRKAASDAAYDRQSRLFGDAGQAILAGCRVGIIGLGGAGSILAELLGRLGVGEFVLADPDKVEFSNLPRLIAAEYTDVVRDWLPKFLQERLRKFKVDMAGRNIKRANPRAKVSALPRDFVDADVAEQFKDCDYLFLAADTMSARLLFNVIVNQYGVPGVQVGAKVPVDASGQVGDVFCVSRTVRPGHGCLWCNGLINASRLQDEAVPEAVKKGYAYVNDPGVAAPSVVTMNAVASAHAADDFLFYMTGLKYDKAETAWFRWNARRGTASYDMPRKDAQCLECSAIDDSRLGRGDNFPLPTRSRR
;
A
#
# COMPACT_ATOMS: atom_id res chain seq x y z
N MET A 1 -18.86 -26.22 3.54
CA MET A 1 -19.00 -25.00 2.72
C MET A 1 -20.14 -25.22 1.75
N ALA A 2 -21.11 -24.32 1.69
CA ALA A 2 -22.23 -24.41 0.75
C ALA A 2 -21.70 -24.32 -0.69
N PRO A 3 -22.08 -25.20 -1.61
CA PRO A 3 -21.43 -25.35 -2.91
C PRO A 3 -21.72 -24.24 -3.94
N ASN A 4 -22.43 -23.15 -3.63
CA ASN A 4 -22.88 -22.18 -4.62
C ASN A 4 -22.93 -20.70 -4.18
N ALA A 5 -22.14 -20.28 -3.19
CA ALA A 5 -22.03 -18.84 -2.93
C ALA A 5 -21.20 -18.19 -4.06
N PRO A 6 -21.68 -17.10 -4.69
CA PRO A 6 -20.90 -16.38 -5.67
C PRO A 6 -19.59 -15.87 -5.02
N LEU A 7 -18.47 -16.03 -5.74
CA LEU A 7 -17.19 -15.50 -5.27
C LEU A 7 -17.29 -13.98 -5.10
N LYS A 8 -16.62 -13.45 -4.06
CA LYS A 8 -16.53 -12.00 -3.90
C LYS A 8 -15.88 -11.37 -5.15
N PRO A 9 -16.30 -10.17 -5.56
CA PRO A 9 -15.59 -9.43 -6.59
C PRO A 9 -14.11 -9.28 -6.21
N TRP A 10 -13.23 -9.45 -7.20
CA TRP A 10 -11.80 -9.25 -7.02
C TRP A 10 -11.40 -7.81 -7.34
N ARG A 11 -10.20 -7.42 -6.93
CA ARG A 11 -9.63 -6.09 -7.15
C ARG A 11 -8.31 -6.19 -7.92
N LEU A 12 -7.96 -5.12 -8.66
CA LEU A 12 -6.71 -5.02 -9.39
C LEU A 12 -5.95 -3.77 -8.97
N THR A 13 -4.65 -3.89 -8.77
CA THR A 13 -3.75 -2.73 -8.62
C THR A 13 -2.82 -2.66 -9.81
N ILE A 14 -2.75 -1.49 -10.47
CA ILE A 14 -1.91 -1.25 -11.64
C ILE A 14 -1.01 -0.04 -11.34
N PRO A 15 0.33 -0.13 -11.53
CA PRO A 15 1.21 1.03 -11.48
C PRO A 15 0.85 2.05 -12.56
N GLU A 16 0.90 3.34 -12.25
CA GLU A 16 0.52 4.45 -13.17
C GLU A 16 1.29 4.41 -14.50
N GLU A 17 2.61 4.17 -14.45
CA GLU A 17 3.44 4.07 -15.66
C GLU A 17 2.99 2.92 -16.57
N MET A 18 2.64 1.78 -15.99
CA MET A 18 2.11 0.62 -16.72
C MET A 18 0.76 0.93 -17.33
N GLN A 19 -0.16 1.50 -16.56
CA GLN A 19 -1.49 1.91 -17.04
C GLN A 19 -1.38 2.93 -18.17
N ALA A 20 -0.53 3.95 -18.04
CA ALA A 20 -0.34 4.96 -19.09
C ALA A 20 0.20 4.34 -20.38
N THR A 21 1.12 3.37 -20.28
CA THR A 21 1.66 2.63 -21.44
C THR A 21 0.59 1.77 -22.09
N LEU A 22 -0.18 1.03 -21.28
CA LEU A 22 -1.30 0.21 -21.74
C LEU A 22 -2.35 1.06 -22.48
N MET A 23 -2.76 2.20 -21.92
CA MET A 23 -3.80 3.05 -22.52
C MET A 23 -3.36 3.67 -23.85
N ARG A 24 -2.10 4.05 -23.99
CA ARG A 24 -1.56 4.51 -25.28
C ARG A 24 -1.60 3.42 -26.35
N HIS A 25 -1.32 2.18 -25.95
CA HIS A 25 -1.37 1.03 -26.85
C HIS A 25 -2.80 0.65 -27.23
N LEU A 26 -3.72 0.61 -26.26
CA LEU A 26 -5.11 0.22 -26.51
C LEU A 26 -5.92 1.25 -27.30
N PHE A 27 -5.53 2.51 -27.28
CA PHE A 27 -6.30 3.60 -27.90
C PHE A 27 -5.41 4.52 -28.78
N PRO A 28 -4.76 3.97 -29.84
CA PRO A 28 -3.94 4.77 -30.76
C PRO A 28 -4.76 5.70 -31.66
N GLY A 29 -6.05 5.43 -31.82
CA GLY A 29 -6.98 6.26 -32.61
C GLY A 29 -7.33 5.71 -33.97
N ASP A 30 -6.97 4.47 -34.28
CA ASP A 30 -7.23 3.78 -35.56
C ASP A 30 -8.61 3.10 -35.61
N GLY A 31 -9.29 2.96 -34.47
CA GLY A 31 -10.60 2.31 -34.38
C GLY A 31 -10.56 0.78 -34.27
N ASP A 32 -9.38 0.19 -34.20
CA ASP A 32 -9.19 -1.26 -34.04
C ASP A 32 -9.17 -1.65 -32.54
N GLU A 33 -9.46 -2.92 -32.28
CA GLU A 33 -9.23 -3.53 -30.97
C GLU A 33 -7.74 -3.93 -30.85
N HIS A 34 -7.11 -3.46 -29.78
CA HIS A 34 -5.72 -3.79 -29.47
C HIS A 34 -5.65 -4.71 -28.25
N GLY A 35 -4.73 -5.68 -28.33
CA GLY A 35 -4.53 -6.69 -27.30
C GLY A 35 -3.27 -6.50 -26.50
N ALA A 36 -3.30 -6.92 -25.25
CA ALA A 36 -2.14 -7.01 -24.38
C ALA A 36 -2.31 -8.15 -23.37
N ILE A 37 -1.27 -8.46 -22.61
CA ILE A 37 -1.34 -9.39 -21.49
C ILE A 37 -0.68 -8.75 -20.28
N ILE A 38 -1.36 -8.79 -19.13
CA ILE A 38 -0.75 -8.50 -17.83
C ILE A 38 -0.52 -9.80 -17.07
N LEU A 39 0.68 -9.95 -16.51
CA LEU A 39 0.96 -10.96 -15.49
C LEU A 39 0.95 -10.28 -14.13
N ALA A 40 0.24 -10.87 -13.16
CA ALA A 40 -0.04 -10.22 -11.88
C ALA A 40 0.23 -11.13 -10.69
N GLY A 41 0.84 -10.57 -9.63
CA GLY A 41 0.95 -11.22 -8.33
C GLY A 41 -0.39 -11.29 -7.62
N ILE A 42 -0.53 -12.26 -6.72
CA ILE A 42 -1.75 -12.51 -5.96
C ILE A 42 -1.60 -11.93 -4.55
N CYS A 43 -2.64 -11.31 -4.04
CA CYS A 43 -2.77 -10.90 -2.66
C CYS A 43 -4.13 -11.38 -2.12
N GLU A 44 -4.11 -12.38 -1.26
CA GLU A 44 -5.31 -12.88 -0.60
C GLU A 44 -5.43 -12.25 0.80
N SER A 45 -6.63 -11.79 1.14
CA SER A 45 -6.91 -11.14 2.42
C SER A 45 -8.35 -11.40 2.89
N ASP A 46 -8.70 -10.90 4.06
CA ASP A 46 -10.08 -10.85 4.57
C ASP A 46 -11.02 -10.01 3.68
N ARG A 47 -10.47 -9.04 2.90
CA ARG A 47 -11.21 -8.26 1.91
C ARG A 47 -11.41 -8.98 0.58
N GLY A 48 -10.86 -10.17 0.42
CA GLY A 48 -10.91 -11.00 -0.78
C GLY A 48 -9.64 -10.92 -1.61
N LEU A 49 -9.73 -11.39 -2.87
CA LEU A 49 -8.60 -11.45 -3.78
C LEU A 49 -8.30 -10.07 -4.38
N ARG A 50 -7.01 -9.74 -4.41
CA ARG A 50 -6.47 -8.59 -5.15
C ARG A 50 -5.29 -9.05 -6.00
N LEU A 51 -5.29 -8.70 -7.28
CA LEU A 51 -4.17 -8.91 -8.18
C LEU A 51 -3.33 -7.63 -8.26
N VAL A 52 -2.01 -7.79 -8.35
CA VAL A 52 -1.06 -6.67 -8.44
C VAL A 52 -0.29 -6.81 -9.76
N ALA A 53 -0.55 -5.91 -10.71
CA ALA A 53 0.07 -5.94 -12.03
C ALA A 53 1.60 -5.84 -11.91
N ARG A 54 2.31 -6.77 -12.56
CA ARG A 54 3.77 -6.89 -12.51
C ARG A 54 4.43 -6.74 -13.88
N GLU A 55 3.97 -7.51 -14.86
CA GLU A 55 4.52 -7.50 -16.22
C GLU A 55 3.43 -7.09 -17.20
N LEU A 56 3.79 -6.29 -18.20
CA LEU A 56 2.91 -5.88 -19.29
C LEU A 56 3.54 -6.30 -20.60
N HIS A 57 2.80 -7.06 -21.38
CA HIS A 57 3.18 -7.53 -22.70
C HIS A 57 2.19 -6.99 -23.75
N LEU A 58 2.63 -6.04 -24.54
CA LEU A 58 1.83 -5.44 -25.61
C LEU A 58 1.92 -6.32 -26.88
N ALA A 59 0.80 -6.56 -27.53
CA ALA A 59 0.78 -7.27 -28.81
C ALA A 59 1.18 -6.32 -29.93
N VAL A 60 2.11 -6.75 -30.79
CA VAL A 60 2.66 -5.97 -31.89
C VAL A 60 1.89 -6.28 -33.18
N ASP A 61 1.54 -5.22 -33.93
CA ASP A 61 0.89 -5.35 -35.23
C ASP A 61 1.75 -6.17 -36.20
N ASP A 62 1.12 -6.89 -37.13
CA ASP A 62 1.71 -7.79 -38.08
C ASP A 62 2.46 -9.00 -37.50
N GLN A 63 2.78 -9.00 -36.22
CA GLN A 63 3.49 -10.10 -35.52
C GLN A 63 2.56 -10.99 -34.69
N ASP A 64 1.77 -10.38 -33.79
CA ASP A 64 1.09 -11.07 -32.70
C ASP A 64 -0.41 -11.30 -32.94
N TYR A 65 -0.96 -10.74 -34.02
CA TYR A 65 -2.36 -10.93 -34.38
C TYR A 65 -2.53 -11.92 -35.55
N VAL A 66 -3.64 -12.65 -35.51
CA VAL A 66 -4.07 -13.47 -36.66
C VAL A 66 -4.49 -12.52 -37.78
N PRO A 67 -4.06 -12.71 -39.03
CA PRO A 67 -4.53 -11.91 -40.15
C PRO A 67 -6.08 -11.94 -40.25
N GLY A 68 -6.72 -10.80 -40.28
CA GLY A 68 -8.19 -10.68 -40.24
C GLY A 68 -8.66 -9.30 -40.69
N LYS A 69 -9.96 -9.05 -40.47
CA LYS A 69 -10.60 -7.78 -40.79
C LYS A 69 -10.29 -6.72 -39.72
N HIS A 70 -10.36 -5.45 -40.12
CA HIS A 70 -10.35 -4.33 -39.18
C HIS A 70 -11.49 -4.43 -38.14
N GLY A 71 -11.25 -3.96 -36.94
CA GLY A 71 -12.17 -4.00 -35.79
C GLY A 71 -11.78 -5.09 -34.81
N TYR A 72 -12.39 -6.25 -34.88
CA TYR A 72 -12.08 -7.39 -34.01
C TYR A 72 -10.75 -8.04 -34.39
N ARG A 73 -9.82 -8.15 -33.42
CA ARG A 73 -8.47 -8.70 -33.64
C ARG A 73 -8.18 -9.83 -32.65
N MET A 74 -7.79 -10.98 -33.17
CA MET A 74 -7.47 -12.17 -32.39
C MET A 74 -5.96 -12.32 -32.20
N LEU A 75 -5.52 -12.50 -30.97
CA LEU A 75 -4.11 -12.79 -30.65
C LEU A 75 -3.70 -14.18 -31.17
N LYS A 76 -2.50 -14.29 -31.71
CA LYS A 76 -1.93 -15.59 -32.14
C LYS A 76 -1.70 -16.50 -30.91
N ALA A 77 -1.93 -17.80 -31.11
CA ALA A 77 -1.70 -18.82 -30.10
C ALA A 77 -0.26 -18.79 -29.53
N GLN A 78 0.73 -18.51 -30.36
CA GLN A 78 2.14 -18.42 -29.95
C GLN A 78 2.38 -17.27 -28.96
N PHE A 79 1.75 -16.10 -29.15
CA PHE A 79 1.83 -14.98 -28.23
C PHE A 79 1.21 -15.33 -26.88
N ILE A 80 0.02 -15.94 -26.87
CA ILE A 80 -0.67 -16.41 -25.66
C ILE A 80 0.17 -17.47 -24.94
N GLN A 81 0.64 -18.50 -25.69
CA GLN A 81 1.39 -19.63 -25.11
C GLN A 81 2.65 -19.18 -24.39
N SER A 82 3.46 -18.29 -24.98
CA SER A 82 4.69 -17.82 -24.34
C SER A 82 4.42 -17.08 -23.04
N ARG A 83 3.29 -16.34 -22.91
CA ARG A 83 2.94 -15.56 -21.72
C ARG A 83 2.29 -16.42 -20.64
N ILE A 84 1.45 -17.39 -20.99
CA ILE A 84 0.88 -18.31 -20.01
C ILE A 84 1.97 -19.23 -19.39
N LEU A 85 2.95 -19.66 -20.18
CA LEU A 85 4.11 -20.40 -19.66
C LEU A 85 4.95 -19.53 -18.72
N ARG A 86 5.21 -18.27 -19.09
CA ARG A 86 5.89 -17.29 -18.21
C ARG A 86 5.11 -17.08 -16.91
N ALA A 87 3.77 -16.91 -16.97
CA ALA A 87 2.91 -16.76 -15.81
C ALA A 87 3.01 -17.97 -14.86
N ARG A 88 2.95 -19.18 -15.43
CA ARG A 88 3.12 -20.43 -14.69
C ARG A 88 4.46 -20.51 -13.96
N ASP A 89 5.54 -20.25 -14.69
CA ASP A 89 6.91 -20.41 -14.17
C ASP A 89 7.25 -19.34 -13.10
N ALA A 90 6.61 -18.16 -13.19
CA ALA A 90 6.74 -17.09 -12.21
C ALA A 90 5.67 -17.09 -11.10
N ASN A 91 4.75 -18.06 -11.11
CA ASN A 91 3.58 -18.12 -10.19
C ASN A 91 2.76 -16.83 -10.19
N LEU A 92 2.41 -16.33 -11.38
CA LEU A 92 1.61 -15.13 -11.58
C LEU A 92 0.25 -15.48 -12.21
N ALA A 93 -0.77 -14.69 -11.91
CA ALA A 93 -2.04 -14.74 -12.62
C ALA A 93 -1.86 -14.18 -14.04
N TYR A 94 -2.56 -14.77 -15.01
CA TYR A 94 -2.55 -14.35 -16.41
C TYR A 94 -3.83 -13.58 -16.73
N LEU A 95 -3.72 -12.38 -17.29
CA LEU A 95 -4.85 -11.54 -17.68
C LEU A 95 -4.70 -11.10 -19.15
N ALA A 96 -5.53 -11.66 -20.04
CA ALA A 96 -5.66 -11.16 -21.39
C ALA A 96 -6.41 -9.81 -21.42
N ILE A 97 -6.00 -8.90 -22.28
CA ILE A 97 -6.54 -7.55 -22.33
C ILE A 97 -6.91 -7.19 -23.75
N HIS A 98 -8.06 -6.51 -23.90
CA HIS A 98 -8.43 -5.81 -25.12
C HIS A 98 -9.22 -4.53 -24.77
N ASN A 99 -9.47 -3.69 -25.76
CA ASN A 99 -10.26 -2.48 -25.59
C ASN A 99 -11.58 -2.58 -26.35
N HIS A 100 -12.60 -1.97 -25.77
CA HIS A 100 -13.86 -1.67 -26.47
C HIS A 100 -14.05 -0.16 -26.61
N GLY A 101 -14.90 0.24 -27.52
CA GLY A 101 -15.39 1.62 -27.61
C GLY A 101 -16.08 2.05 -26.30
N GLY A 102 -16.25 3.34 -26.12
CA GLY A 102 -16.88 3.91 -24.92
C GLY A 102 -15.91 4.72 -24.06
N SER A 103 -16.43 5.35 -23.02
CA SER A 103 -15.64 6.23 -22.14
C SER A 103 -15.71 5.77 -20.70
N THR A 104 -16.86 5.86 -20.04
CA THR A 104 -17.03 5.70 -18.59
C THR A 104 -17.66 4.38 -18.18
N SER A 105 -18.01 3.51 -19.13
CA SER A 105 -18.54 2.17 -18.89
C SER A 105 -18.03 1.19 -19.93
N VAL A 106 -17.86 -0.07 -19.52
CA VAL A 106 -17.42 -1.15 -20.40
C VAL A 106 -17.90 -2.51 -19.88
N GLY A 107 -18.10 -3.45 -20.77
CA GLY A 107 -18.40 -4.85 -20.47
C GLY A 107 -17.96 -5.74 -21.61
N PHE A 108 -17.86 -7.03 -21.34
CA PHE A 108 -17.56 -8.06 -22.33
C PHE A 108 -18.77 -8.27 -23.26
N SER A 109 -18.49 -8.53 -24.53
CA SER A 109 -19.48 -8.96 -25.52
C SER A 109 -19.85 -10.44 -25.32
N PRO A 110 -20.95 -10.92 -25.94
CA PRO A 110 -21.26 -12.35 -25.98
C PRO A 110 -20.14 -13.21 -26.60
N ASP A 111 -19.44 -12.66 -27.61
CA ASP A 111 -18.35 -13.34 -28.29
C ASP A 111 -17.11 -13.48 -27.38
N ASP A 112 -16.83 -12.46 -26.54
CA ASP A 112 -15.79 -12.55 -25.53
C ASP A 112 -16.08 -13.67 -24.55
N PHE A 113 -17.28 -13.73 -24.00
CA PHE A 113 -17.64 -14.80 -23.07
C PHE A 113 -17.57 -16.18 -23.71
N ALA A 114 -18.02 -16.34 -24.95
CA ALA A 114 -17.89 -17.59 -25.69
C ALA A 114 -16.40 -17.98 -25.92
N SER A 115 -15.53 -16.99 -26.13
CA SER A 115 -14.07 -17.20 -26.23
C SER A 115 -13.46 -17.63 -24.90
N HIS A 116 -13.87 -17.00 -23.79
CA HIS A 116 -13.42 -17.37 -22.44
C HIS A 116 -13.80 -18.81 -22.10
N GLU A 117 -15.05 -19.20 -22.33
CA GLU A 117 -15.54 -20.56 -22.05
C GLU A 117 -14.83 -21.64 -22.84
N ARG A 118 -14.42 -21.34 -24.08
CA ARG A 118 -13.63 -22.29 -24.91
C ARG A 118 -12.18 -22.39 -24.50
N GLY A 119 -11.54 -21.26 -24.10
CA GLY A 119 -10.10 -21.17 -23.97
C GLY A 119 -9.59 -21.29 -22.53
N TYR A 120 -10.28 -20.72 -21.58
CA TYR A 120 -9.73 -20.57 -20.22
C TYR A 120 -9.62 -21.87 -19.41
N PRO A 121 -10.49 -22.88 -19.57
CA PRO A 121 -10.22 -24.18 -18.94
C PRO A 121 -8.85 -24.77 -19.29
N ALA A 122 -8.45 -24.70 -20.57
CA ALA A 122 -7.13 -25.17 -21.00
C ALA A 122 -5.99 -24.28 -20.47
N LEU A 123 -6.19 -22.96 -20.39
CA LEU A 123 -5.20 -22.06 -19.79
C LEU A 123 -5.04 -22.30 -18.29
N LEU A 124 -6.11 -22.64 -17.56
CA LEU A 124 -6.05 -23.01 -16.15
C LEU A 124 -5.21 -24.27 -15.93
N ASP A 125 -5.35 -25.26 -16.80
CA ASP A 125 -4.55 -26.49 -16.73
C ASP A 125 -3.05 -26.20 -16.97
N ILE A 126 -2.75 -25.35 -17.98
CA ILE A 126 -1.38 -24.92 -18.28
C ILE A 126 -0.78 -24.11 -17.13
N SER A 127 -1.57 -23.22 -16.51
CA SER A 127 -1.15 -22.37 -15.38
C SER A 127 -0.95 -23.11 -14.07
N ARG A 128 -1.28 -24.41 -14.02
CA ARG A 128 -1.24 -25.25 -12.80
C ARG A 128 -2.12 -24.71 -11.67
N GLY A 129 -3.28 -24.20 -12.02
CA GLY A 129 -4.27 -23.69 -11.06
C GLY A 129 -4.09 -22.24 -10.64
N MET A 130 -3.08 -21.54 -11.18
CA MET A 130 -3.02 -20.09 -11.05
C MET A 130 -4.18 -19.44 -11.80
N PRO A 131 -4.81 -18.38 -11.26
CA PRO A 131 -5.94 -17.73 -11.90
C PRO A 131 -5.61 -17.22 -13.30
N VAL A 132 -6.56 -17.40 -14.22
CA VAL A 132 -6.50 -16.83 -15.56
C VAL A 132 -7.73 -15.97 -15.81
N GLY A 133 -7.62 -14.90 -16.57
CA GLY A 133 -8.75 -14.03 -16.81
C GLY A 133 -8.59 -13.08 -17.97
N ALA A 134 -9.60 -12.24 -18.13
CA ALA A 134 -9.62 -11.16 -19.09
C ALA A 134 -9.91 -9.83 -18.43
N LEU A 135 -9.43 -8.77 -19.07
CA LEU A 135 -9.79 -7.38 -18.82
C LEU A 135 -10.22 -6.74 -20.12
N VAL A 136 -11.31 -6.01 -20.10
CA VAL A 136 -11.73 -5.15 -21.20
C VAL A 136 -11.73 -3.70 -20.74
N PHE A 137 -11.07 -2.83 -21.49
CA PHE A 137 -10.89 -1.42 -21.15
C PHE A 137 -11.74 -0.52 -22.06
N ALA A 138 -12.36 0.49 -21.46
CA ALA A 138 -12.71 1.74 -22.11
C ALA A 138 -11.75 2.83 -21.63
N ARG A 139 -11.91 4.07 -22.12
CA ARG A 139 -10.97 5.17 -21.76
C ARG A 139 -10.91 5.45 -20.26
N GLN A 140 -11.99 5.27 -19.53
CA GLN A 140 -12.10 5.56 -18.08
C GLN A 140 -12.80 4.43 -17.30
N ALA A 141 -12.92 3.24 -17.89
CA ALA A 141 -13.57 2.10 -17.27
C ALA A 141 -12.80 0.80 -17.56
N VAL A 142 -12.95 -0.19 -16.68
CA VAL A 142 -12.41 -1.54 -16.86
C VAL A 142 -13.38 -2.57 -16.29
N ALA A 143 -13.63 -3.64 -17.03
CA ALA A 143 -14.32 -4.82 -16.54
C ALA A 143 -13.36 -6.02 -16.57
N GLY A 144 -13.59 -7.01 -15.71
CA GLY A 144 -12.76 -8.19 -15.63
C GLY A 144 -13.56 -9.46 -15.32
N ASP A 145 -13.12 -10.56 -15.93
CA ASP A 145 -13.64 -11.90 -15.75
C ASP A 145 -12.45 -12.82 -15.35
N LEU A 146 -12.45 -13.31 -14.11
CA LEU A 146 -11.38 -14.12 -13.55
C LEU A 146 -11.85 -15.55 -13.28
N TRP A 147 -11.08 -16.51 -13.74
CA TRP A 147 -11.35 -17.93 -13.66
C TRP A 147 -10.39 -18.62 -12.71
N PHE A 148 -10.91 -19.59 -11.96
CA PHE A 148 -10.21 -20.40 -10.98
C PHE A 148 -10.42 -21.89 -11.26
N ALA A 149 -9.64 -22.73 -10.61
CA ALA A 149 -9.79 -24.18 -10.67
C ALA A 149 -11.24 -24.59 -10.40
N GLY A 150 -11.72 -25.58 -11.16
CA GLY A 150 -13.12 -26.04 -11.11
C GLY A 150 -14.11 -25.08 -11.79
N ASN A 151 -13.65 -24.28 -12.75
CA ASN A 151 -14.44 -23.34 -13.55
C ASN A 151 -15.25 -22.32 -12.73
N LYS A 152 -14.77 -22.00 -11.53
CA LYS A 152 -15.34 -20.92 -10.72
C LYS A 152 -14.93 -19.59 -11.31
N ARG A 153 -15.83 -18.60 -11.25
CA ARG A 153 -15.62 -17.27 -11.84
C ARG A 153 -15.88 -16.16 -10.83
N ALA A 154 -15.13 -15.07 -10.96
CA ALA A 154 -15.38 -13.84 -10.22
C ALA A 154 -15.24 -12.64 -11.16
N VAL A 155 -16.06 -11.62 -10.93
CA VAL A 155 -16.02 -10.34 -11.67
C VAL A 155 -15.07 -9.37 -10.98
N LEU A 156 -14.48 -8.47 -11.76
CA LEU A 156 -13.73 -7.34 -11.24
C LEU A 156 -14.68 -6.36 -10.55
N GLY A 157 -14.41 -6.03 -9.29
CA GLY A 157 -15.14 -4.99 -8.57
C GLY A 157 -14.61 -3.60 -8.90
N GLU A 158 -13.31 -3.43 -8.82
CA GLU A 158 -12.62 -2.18 -9.08
C GLU A 158 -11.15 -2.41 -9.42
N ALA A 159 -10.56 -1.48 -10.19
CA ALA A 159 -9.12 -1.40 -10.37
C ALA A 159 -8.58 -0.07 -9.82
N HIS A 160 -7.45 -0.16 -9.13
CA HIS A 160 -6.74 0.97 -8.55
C HIS A 160 -5.47 1.26 -9.36
N VAL A 161 -5.38 2.44 -9.95
CA VAL A 161 -4.13 2.92 -10.54
C VAL A 161 -3.36 3.67 -9.45
N VAL A 162 -2.13 3.23 -9.18
CA VAL A 162 -1.29 3.72 -8.09
C VAL A 162 -0.06 4.41 -8.66
N GLY A 163 0.07 5.71 -8.41
CA GLY A 163 1.17 6.53 -8.91
C GLY A 163 1.25 7.87 -8.21
N SER A 164 1.34 8.95 -8.97
CA SER A 164 1.36 10.33 -8.45
C SER A 164 0.06 10.69 -7.71
N ARG A 165 -1.04 10.14 -8.16
CA ARG A 165 -2.37 10.17 -7.52
C ARG A 165 -3.00 8.79 -7.57
N ARG A 166 -4.02 8.54 -6.76
CA ARG A 166 -4.82 7.32 -6.85
C ARG A 166 -6.00 7.55 -7.79
N GLN A 167 -6.20 6.63 -8.73
CA GLN A 167 -7.38 6.59 -9.59
C GLN A 167 -8.13 5.28 -9.35
N PHE A 168 -9.45 5.35 -9.45
CA PHE A 168 -10.33 4.18 -9.36
C PHE A 168 -11.01 4.00 -10.71
N LEU A 169 -10.91 2.80 -11.25
CA LEU A 169 -11.62 2.40 -12.47
C LEU A 169 -12.66 1.33 -12.12
N PHE A 170 -13.84 1.47 -12.67
CA PHE A 170 -14.98 0.57 -12.45
C PHE A 170 -15.53 0.10 -13.79
N PRO A 171 -16.25 -1.05 -13.83
CA PRO A 171 -16.97 -1.45 -15.03
C PRO A 171 -18.06 -0.45 -15.44
N GLN A 172 -18.68 0.17 -14.45
CA GLN A 172 -19.68 1.25 -14.60
C GLN A 172 -19.45 2.30 -13.53
N PRO A 173 -19.78 3.57 -13.79
CA PRO A 173 -19.66 4.61 -12.78
C PRO A 173 -20.38 4.21 -11.49
N PRO A 174 -19.73 4.31 -10.32
CA PRO A 174 -20.39 3.98 -9.05
C PRO A 174 -21.57 4.93 -8.83
N MET A 175 -22.68 4.38 -8.32
CA MET A 175 -23.81 5.20 -7.91
C MET A 175 -23.35 6.24 -6.89
N ARG A 176 -23.78 7.52 -7.08
CA ARG A 176 -23.50 8.57 -6.10
C ARG A 176 -24.02 8.15 -4.73
N LYS A 177 -23.13 8.09 -3.75
CA LYS A 177 -23.53 7.89 -2.35
C LYS A 177 -24.29 9.12 -1.87
N ALA A 178 -25.19 8.91 -0.89
CA ALA A 178 -25.87 10.00 -0.19
C ALA A 178 -24.85 10.98 0.40
N ALA A 179 -25.31 12.22 0.66
CA ALA A 179 -24.51 13.26 1.32
C ALA A 179 -23.78 12.72 2.54
N SER A 180 -22.60 13.25 2.78
CA SER A 180 -21.79 12.89 3.95
C SER A 180 -22.53 13.24 5.24
N ASP A 181 -22.14 12.57 6.33
CA ASP A 181 -22.61 12.91 7.68
C ASP A 181 -22.34 14.39 7.97
N ALA A 182 -23.30 15.04 8.63
CA ALA A 182 -23.22 16.45 9.04
C ALA A 182 -21.91 16.77 9.83
N ALA A 183 -21.33 15.79 10.51
CA ALA A 183 -20.05 15.92 11.19
C ALA A 183 -18.89 16.27 10.23
N TYR A 184 -18.98 15.87 8.95
CA TYR A 184 -17.96 16.08 7.94
C TYR A 184 -18.30 17.18 6.92
N ASP A 185 -19.40 17.93 7.09
CA ASP A 185 -19.87 18.95 6.14
C ASP A 185 -18.77 19.95 5.73
N ARG A 186 -18.01 20.46 6.71
CA ARG A 186 -16.97 21.47 6.42
C ARG A 186 -15.84 20.94 5.57
N GLN A 187 -15.36 19.72 5.84
CA GLN A 187 -14.26 19.14 5.06
C GLN A 187 -14.73 18.58 3.72
N SER A 188 -15.97 18.08 3.64
CA SER A 188 -16.56 17.65 2.37
C SER A 188 -16.72 18.78 1.36
N ARG A 189 -16.74 20.04 1.79
CA ARG A 189 -16.71 21.21 0.88
C ARG A 189 -15.39 21.33 0.12
N LEU A 190 -14.30 20.74 0.63
CA LEU A 190 -13.01 20.73 -0.05
C LEU A 190 -12.94 19.62 -1.10
N PHE A 191 -13.35 18.39 -0.78
CA PHE A 191 -13.14 17.20 -1.62
C PHE A 191 -14.44 16.44 -1.99
N GLY A 192 -15.58 17.02 -1.70
CA GLY A 192 -16.90 16.47 -2.03
C GLY A 192 -17.31 15.26 -1.19
N ASP A 193 -18.58 14.90 -1.28
CA ASP A 193 -19.12 13.70 -0.61
C ASP A 193 -18.49 12.41 -1.13
N ALA A 194 -18.10 12.39 -2.40
CA ALA A 194 -17.38 11.26 -3.00
C ALA A 194 -16.00 11.06 -2.33
N GLY A 195 -15.25 12.14 -2.09
CA GLY A 195 -13.97 12.09 -1.38
C GLY A 195 -14.16 11.60 0.07
N GLN A 196 -15.22 12.06 0.77
CA GLN A 196 -15.53 11.58 2.12
C GLN A 196 -15.89 10.09 2.12
N ALA A 197 -16.61 9.62 1.12
CA ALA A 197 -16.95 8.20 0.96
C ALA A 197 -15.70 7.34 0.71
N ILE A 198 -14.72 7.85 -0.05
CA ILE A 198 -13.42 7.19 -0.24
C ILE A 198 -12.70 7.04 1.10
N LEU A 199 -12.57 8.12 1.89
CA LEU A 199 -11.93 8.07 3.21
C LEU A 199 -12.64 7.09 4.15
N ALA A 200 -13.97 7.11 4.20
CA ALA A 200 -14.77 6.19 5.00
C ALA A 200 -14.65 4.72 4.57
N GLY A 201 -14.29 4.46 3.32
CA GLY A 201 -14.01 3.12 2.79
C GLY A 201 -12.56 2.65 2.95
N CYS A 202 -11.62 3.55 3.31
CA CYS A 202 -10.20 3.24 3.40
C CYS A 202 -9.87 2.40 4.62
N ARG A 203 -8.95 1.44 4.42
CA ARG A 203 -8.19 0.74 5.47
C ARG A 203 -6.77 1.30 5.49
N VAL A 204 -6.36 1.94 6.57
CA VAL A 204 -5.00 2.47 6.73
C VAL A 204 -4.21 1.70 7.77
N GLY A 205 -2.92 1.48 7.50
CA GLY A 205 -1.99 0.88 8.44
C GLY A 205 -1.11 1.95 9.10
N ILE A 206 -1.00 1.93 10.43
CA ILE A 206 -0.06 2.80 11.16
C ILE A 206 0.93 1.91 11.92
N ILE A 207 2.20 2.06 11.57
CA ILE A 207 3.33 1.27 12.10
C ILE A 207 4.13 2.16 13.05
N GLY A 208 4.08 1.85 14.34
CA GLY A 208 4.63 2.68 15.42
C GLY A 208 3.64 3.74 15.90
N LEU A 209 3.21 3.68 17.15
CA LEU A 209 2.27 4.59 17.82
C LEU A 209 2.99 5.50 18.84
N GLY A 210 4.24 5.88 18.53
CA GLY A 210 4.99 6.90 19.25
C GLY A 210 4.46 8.32 19.00
N GLY A 211 5.31 9.34 19.18
CA GLY A 211 4.92 10.74 19.04
C GLY A 211 4.23 11.05 17.70
N ALA A 212 4.82 10.66 16.57
CA ALA A 212 4.24 10.91 15.25
C ALA A 212 3.02 10.02 14.96
N GLY A 213 3.11 8.71 15.27
CA GLY A 213 2.01 7.77 14.99
C GLY A 213 0.74 8.05 15.79
N SER A 214 0.84 8.54 17.04
CA SER A 214 -0.33 8.93 17.83
C SER A 214 -1.04 10.15 17.25
N ILE A 215 -0.28 11.12 16.69
CA ILE A 215 -0.84 12.29 15.99
C ILE A 215 -1.52 11.86 14.69
N LEU A 216 -0.90 10.97 13.91
CA LEU A 216 -1.52 10.42 12.70
C LEU A 216 -2.84 9.72 13.02
N ALA A 217 -2.89 8.90 14.07
CA ALA A 217 -4.12 8.22 14.50
C ALA A 217 -5.25 9.21 14.81
N GLU A 218 -4.94 10.32 15.48
CA GLU A 218 -5.88 11.42 15.76
C GLU A 218 -6.38 12.08 14.47
N LEU A 219 -5.45 12.54 13.61
CA LEU A 219 -5.78 13.27 12.39
C LEU A 219 -6.63 12.40 11.44
N LEU A 220 -6.23 11.16 11.20
CA LEU A 220 -6.93 10.24 10.31
C LEU A 220 -8.31 9.83 10.87
N GLY A 221 -8.42 9.66 12.19
CA GLY A 221 -9.70 9.44 12.86
C GLY A 221 -10.67 10.58 12.60
N ARG A 222 -10.21 11.84 12.73
CA ARG A 222 -11.03 13.05 12.47
C ARG A 222 -11.34 13.26 10.99
N LEU A 223 -10.45 12.86 10.08
CA LEU A 223 -10.73 12.85 8.64
C LEU A 223 -11.83 11.84 8.25
N GLY A 224 -12.20 10.93 9.16
CA GLY A 224 -13.26 9.96 8.93
C GLY A 224 -12.80 8.70 8.21
N VAL A 225 -11.52 8.34 8.32
CA VAL A 225 -11.02 7.03 7.83
C VAL A 225 -11.78 5.89 8.51
N GLY A 226 -12.24 4.93 7.71
CA GLY A 226 -13.16 3.90 8.18
C GLY A 226 -12.53 2.70 8.86
N GLU A 227 -11.28 2.35 8.54
CA GLU A 227 -10.64 1.17 9.11
C GLU A 227 -9.14 1.40 9.36
N PHE A 228 -8.67 0.91 10.51
CA PHE A 228 -7.31 1.07 11.00
C PHE A 228 -6.69 -0.26 11.37
N VAL A 229 -5.44 -0.49 10.95
CA VAL A 229 -4.56 -1.55 11.44
C VAL A 229 -3.39 -0.88 12.15
N LEU A 230 -3.27 -1.08 13.45
CA LEU A 230 -2.28 -0.42 14.31
C LEU A 230 -1.30 -1.45 14.85
N ALA A 231 0.01 -1.24 14.68
CA ALA A 231 1.05 -2.10 15.25
C ALA A 231 2.07 -1.29 16.06
N ASP A 232 2.22 -1.63 17.32
CA ASP A 232 3.27 -1.12 18.23
C ASP A 232 3.37 -2.07 19.43
N PRO A 233 4.55 -2.63 19.76
CA PRO A 233 4.71 -3.57 20.87
C PRO A 233 4.72 -2.90 22.23
N ASP A 234 4.90 -1.58 22.30
CA ASP A 234 5.20 -0.88 23.53
C ASP A 234 3.95 -0.52 24.33
N LYS A 235 4.18 -0.41 25.63
CA LYS A 235 3.23 0.18 26.58
C LYS A 235 3.51 1.67 26.80
N VAL A 236 2.51 2.38 27.26
CA VAL A 236 2.63 3.82 27.60
C VAL A 236 3.50 3.98 28.85
N GLU A 237 4.45 4.92 28.81
CA GLU A 237 5.36 5.28 29.91
C GLU A 237 5.24 6.75 30.28
N PHE A 238 5.68 7.14 31.49
CA PHE A 238 5.67 8.54 31.93
C PHE A 238 6.43 9.47 30.98
N SER A 239 7.58 9.02 30.49
CA SER A 239 8.40 9.76 29.51
C SER A 239 7.68 9.98 28.17
N ASN A 240 6.59 9.25 27.91
CA ASN A 240 5.81 9.36 26.68
C ASN A 240 4.71 10.41 26.76
N LEU A 241 4.19 10.70 27.96
CA LEU A 241 3.03 11.62 28.14
C LEU A 241 3.18 12.98 27.42
N PRO A 242 4.35 13.65 27.43
CA PRO A 242 4.49 14.95 26.76
C PRO A 242 4.40 14.90 25.23
N ARG A 243 4.50 13.71 24.61
CA ARG A 243 4.57 13.55 23.15
C ARG A 243 3.56 12.61 22.54
N LEU A 244 2.87 11.79 23.33
CA LEU A 244 1.78 10.92 22.85
C LEU A 244 0.46 11.66 22.92
N ILE A 245 -0.16 11.93 21.79
CA ILE A 245 -1.51 12.51 21.77
C ILE A 245 -2.51 11.50 22.34
N ALA A 246 -3.42 12.00 23.18
CA ALA A 246 -4.45 11.25 23.89
C ALA A 246 -3.95 10.22 24.93
N ALA A 247 -2.66 10.24 25.26
CA ALA A 247 -2.19 9.55 26.45
C ALA A 247 -2.65 10.31 27.72
N GLU A 248 -3.18 9.57 28.67
CA GLU A 248 -3.68 10.09 29.96
C GLU A 248 -2.80 9.58 31.09
N TYR A 249 -2.75 10.30 32.22
CA TYR A 249 -2.06 9.82 33.41
C TYR A 249 -2.58 8.47 33.91
N THR A 250 -3.85 8.14 33.60
CA THR A 250 -4.47 6.86 33.91
C THR A 250 -3.99 5.71 33.05
N ASP A 251 -3.35 5.99 31.91
CA ASP A 251 -2.74 4.97 31.03
C ASP A 251 -1.37 4.51 31.52
N VAL A 252 -0.78 5.29 32.43
CA VAL A 252 0.54 5.04 33.03
C VAL A 252 0.37 4.64 34.49
N VAL A 253 1.01 3.54 34.85
CA VAL A 253 1.00 3.08 36.23
C VAL A 253 2.12 3.73 37.02
N ARG A 254 1.83 4.27 38.19
CA ARG A 254 2.75 4.98 39.05
C ARG A 254 3.86 4.06 39.60
N ASP A 255 5.08 4.55 39.69
CA ASP A 255 6.29 3.80 40.08
C ASP A 255 6.28 3.24 41.50
N TRP A 256 5.35 3.70 42.37
CA TRP A 256 5.17 3.18 43.72
C TRP A 256 4.49 1.80 43.78
N LEU A 257 3.89 1.33 42.64
CA LEU A 257 3.31 -0.01 42.58
C LEU A 257 4.39 -1.07 42.38
N PRO A 258 4.23 -2.30 42.91
CA PRO A 258 5.09 -3.41 42.63
C PRO A 258 5.25 -3.65 41.11
N LYS A 259 6.46 -3.94 40.63
CA LYS A 259 6.76 -4.08 39.20
C LYS A 259 5.81 -5.00 38.45
N PHE A 260 5.41 -6.13 39.04
CA PHE A 260 4.50 -7.08 38.41
C PHE A 260 3.09 -6.50 38.18
N LEU A 261 2.63 -5.58 39.05
CA LEU A 261 1.37 -4.86 38.86
C LEU A 261 1.50 -3.75 37.82
N GLN A 262 2.64 -3.07 37.77
CA GLN A 262 2.92 -2.07 36.75
C GLN A 262 2.85 -2.68 35.36
N GLU A 263 3.55 -3.78 35.11
CA GLU A 263 3.56 -4.46 33.81
C GLU A 263 2.17 -4.90 33.37
N ARG A 264 1.34 -5.37 34.31
CA ARG A 264 -0.02 -5.83 34.02
C ARG A 264 -1.00 -4.70 33.73
N LEU A 265 -0.87 -3.55 34.41
CA LEU A 265 -1.84 -2.46 34.37
C LEU A 265 -1.53 -1.39 33.31
N ARG A 266 -0.27 -1.25 32.85
CA ARG A 266 0.10 -0.34 31.76
C ARG A 266 -0.66 -0.68 30.49
N LYS A 267 -1.22 0.32 29.82
CA LYS A 267 -1.89 0.15 28.54
C LYS A 267 -0.90 0.11 27.40
N PHE A 268 -1.20 -0.67 26.37
CA PHE A 268 -0.44 -0.63 25.13
C PHE A 268 -0.72 0.67 24.38
N LYS A 269 0.28 1.17 23.65
CA LYS A 269 0.13 2.36 22.81
C LYS A 269 -0.95 2.18 21.73
N VAL A 270 -1.10 0.97 21.18
CA VAL A 270 -2.16 0.65 20.22
C VAL A 270 -3.56 0.76 20.82
N ASP A 271 -3.75 0.38 22.08
CA ASP A 271 -5.05 0.50 22.77
C ASP A 271 -5.41 1.97 23.04
N MET A 272 -4.42 2.76 23.46
CA MET A 272 -4.57 4.21 23.64
C MET A 272 -4.98 4.88 22.31
N ALA A 273 -4.26 4.59 21.23
CA ALA A 273 -4.55 5.15 19.90
C ALA A 273 -5.93 4.69 19.39
N GLY A 274 -6.27 3.41 19.57
CA GLY A 274 -7.58 2.86 19.20
C GLY A 274 -8.73 3.53 19.96
N ARG A 275 -8.59 3.75 21.27
CA ARG A 275 -9.54 4.51 22.07
C ARG A 275 -9.74 5.92 21.52
N ASN A 276 -8.65 6.59 21.14
CA ASN A 276 -8.67 7.94 20.60
C ASN A 276 -9.37 8.01 19.25
N ILE A 277 -9.05 7.11 18.32
CA ILE A 277 -9.74 6.99 17.04
C ILE A 277 -11.25 6.82 17.24
N LYS A 278 -11.66 5.91 18.16
CA LYS A 278 -13.07 5.65 18.44
C LYS A 278 -13.80 6.84 19.06
N ARG A 279 -13.11 7.70 19.83
CA ARG A 279 -13.67 8.96 20.35
C ARG A 279 -13.95 9.97 19.24
N ALA A 280 -13.03 10.07 18.25
CA ALA A 280 -13.18 10.97 17.11
C ALA A 280 -14.13 10.41 16.03
N ASN A 281 -14.08 9.11 15.78
CA ASN A 281 -14.90 8.40 14.79
C ASN A 281 -15.41 7.06 15.37
N PRO A 282 -16.58 7.06 16.02
CA PRO A 282 -17.14 5.86 16.64
C PRO A 282 -17.40 4.70 15.68
N ARG A 283 -17.61 5.00 14.39
CA ARG A 283 -17.87 4.00 13.34
C ARG A 283 -16.60 3.33 12.81
N ALA A 284 -15.41 3.91 13.05
CA ALA A 284 -14.16 3.34 12.57
C ALA A 284 -13.95 1.92 13.11
N LYS A 285 -13.47 1.00 12.27
CA LYS A 285 -12.98 -0.31 12.70
C LYS A 285 -11.52 -0.18 13.08
N VAL A 286 -11.11 -0.75 14.19
CA VAL A 286 -9.72 -0.66 14.67
C VAL A 286 -9.23 -2.05 15.05
N SER A 287 -8.20 -2.51 14.36
CA SER A 287 -7.40 -3.68 14.72
C SER A 287 -6.15 -3.20 15.46
N ALA A 288 -6.15 -3.30 16.77
CA ALA A 288 -5.02 -2.93 17.63
C ALA A 288 -4.15 -4.15 17.90
N LEU A 289 -2.92 -4.15 17.36
CA LEU A 289 -1.96 -5.24 17.44
C LEU A 289 -0.81 -4.83 18.37
N PRO A 290 -0.82 -5.24 19.67
CA PRO A 290 0.22 -4.91 20.64
C PRO A 290 1.47 -5.77 20.43
N ARG A 291 2.03 -5.71 19.23
CA ARG A 291 3.10 -6.56 18.74
C ARG A 291 3.97 -5.83 17.71
N ASP A 292 5.14 -6.40 17.47
CA ASP A 292 6.07 -5.86 16.49
C ASP A 292 5.52 -6.07 15.06
N PHE A 293 5.62 -5.03 14.24
CA PHE A 293 5.20 -5.06 12.84
C PHE A 293 5.89 -6.16 12.03
N VAL A 294 7.15 -6.50 12.35
CA VAL A 294 7.92 -7.51 11.63
C VAL A 294 7.58 -8.97 12.01
N ASP A 295 6.67 -9.19 12.93
CA ASP A 295 6.12 -10.53 13.17
C ASP A 295 5.25 -10.95 11.99
N ALA A 296 5.40 -12.19 11.52
CA ALA A 296 4.79 -12.64 10.25
C ALA A 296 3.28 -12.47 10.21
N ASP A 297 2.56 -12.88 11.26
CA ASP A 297 1.11 -12.76 11.35
C ASP A 297 0.61 -11.31 11.53
N VAL A 298 1.45 -10.41 12.05
CA VAL A 298 1.18 -8.97 12.10
C VAL A 298 1.36 -8.36 10.72
N ALA A 299 2.48 -8.64 10.04
CA ALA A 299 2.78 -8.14 8.69
C ALA A 299 1.67 -8.46 7.69
N GLU A 300 1.08 -9.67 7.77
CA GLU A 300 -0.02 -10.12 6.94
C GLU A 300 -1.24 -9.20 6.98
N GLN A 301 -1.49 -8.52 8.11
CA GLN A 301 -2.63 -7.61 8.25
C GLN A 301 -2.45 -6.29 7.46
N PHE A 302 -1.22 -5.96 7.07
CA PHE A 302 -0.89 -4.69 6.39
C PHE A 302 -0.86 -4.82 4.87
N LYS A 303 -0.73 -6.03 4.32
CA LYS A 303 -0.55 -6.23 2.87
C LYS A 303 -1.75 -5.78 2.02
N ASP A 304 -2.93 -5.64 2.60
CA ASP A 304 -4.15 -5.20 1.92
C ASP A 304 -4.74 -3.90 2.51
N CYS A 305 -3.90 -3.08 3.11
CA CYS A 305 -4.24 -1.68 3.41
C CYS A 305 -4.29 -0.85 2.13
N ASP A 306 -5.06 0.24 2.16
CA ASP A 306 -5.12 1.21 1.08
C ASP A 306 -3.98 2.22 1.12
N TYR A 307 -3.41 2.43 2.32
CA TYR A 307 -2.27 3.30 2.57
C TYR A 307 -1.55 2.94 3.87
N LEU A 308 -0.23 3.13 3.92
CA LEU A 308 0.60 2.84 5.08
C LEU A 308 1.30 4.08 5.63
N PHE A 309 1.33 4.21 6.95
CA PHE A 309 2.09 5.23 7.67
C PHE A 309 3.16 4.54 8.52
N LEU A 310 4.43 4.81 8.21
CA LEU A 310 5.57 4.32 8.96
C LEU A 310 6.09 5.41 9.89
N ALA A 311 5.81 5.28 11.18
CA ALA A 311 6.30 6.14 12.26
C ALA A 311 7.27 5.41 13.21
N ALA A 312 7.65 4.17 12.88
CA ALA A 312 8.69 3.41 13.57
C ALA A 312 10.08 3.77 13.02
N ASP A 313 11.11 3.64 13.84
CA ASP A 313 12.48 4.06 13.54
C ASP A 313 13.44 2.89 13.25
N THR A 314 13.03 1.64 13.50
CA THR A 314 13.85 0.45 13.26
C THR A 314 14.10 0.22 11.77
N MET A 315 15.26 -0.35 11.43
CA MET A 315 15.62 -0.68 10.04
C MET A 315 14.78 -1.84 9.51
N SER A 316 14.44 -2.79 10.37
CA SER A 316 13.59 -3.93 10.05
C SER A 316 12.16 -3.49 9.68
N ALA A 317 11.56 -2.53 10.43
CA ALA A 317 10.27 -1.95 10.08
C ALA A 317 10.33 -1.16 8.77
N ARG A 318 11.41 -0.42 8.51
CA ARG A 318 11.60 0.30 7.24
C ARG A 318 11.72 -0.66 6.05
N LEU A 319 12.47 -1.75 6.22
CA LEU A 319 12.60 -2.77 5.18
C LEU A 319 11.25 -3.40 4.87
N LEU A 320 10.53 -3.89 5.88
CA LEU A 320 9.24 -4.54 5.68
C LEU A 320 8.19 -3.59 5.09
N PHE A 321 8.12 -2.33 5.55
CA PHE A 321 7.28 -1.30 4.95
C PHE A 321 7.61 -1.11 3.46
N ASN A 322 8.90 -0.96 3.13
CA ASN A 322 9.37 -0.78 1.76
C ASN A 322 9.00 -1.99 0.87
N VAL A 323 9.11 -3.21 1.42
CA VAL A 323 8.69 -4.45 0.77
C VAL A 323 7.19 -4.46 0.53
N ILE A 324 6.34 -4.19 1.53
CA ILE A 324 4.88 -4.22 1.36
C ILE A 324 4.44 -3.19 0.31
N VAL A 325 5.01 -1.98 0.34
CA VAL A 325 4.70 -0.95 -0.68
C VAL A 325 4.93 -1.48 -2.09
N ASN A 326 6.07 -2.08 -2.35
CA ASN A 326 6.43 -2.50 -3.71
C ASN A 326 5.83 -3.85 -4.10
N GLN A 327 5.86 -4.83 -3.20
CA GLN A 327 5.40 -6.20 -3.46
C GLN A 327 3.89 -6.30 -3.63
N TYR A 328 3.14 -5.51 -2.85
CA TYR A 328 1.67 -5.53 -2.86
C TYR A 328 1.04 -4.30 -3.50
N GLY A 329 1.85 -3.35 -3.98
CA GLY A 329 1.32 -2.15 -4.60
C GLY A 329 0.57 -1.21 -3.62
N VAL A 330 0.95 -1.19 -2.34
CA VAL A 330 0.32 -0.37 -1.30
C VAL A 330 1.13 0.92 -1.10
N PRO A 331 0.63 2.09 -1.48
CA PRO A 331 1.36 3.34 -1.25
C PRO A 331 1.49 3.65 0.24
N GLY A 332 2.52 4.40 0.62
CA GLY A 332 2.68 4.80 2.00
C GLY A 332 3.62 5.98 2.20
N VAL A 333 3.78 6.39 3.45
CA VAL A 333 4.64 7.49 3.85
C VAL A 333 5.44 7.13 5.09
N GLN A 334 6.74 7.41 5.07
CA GLN A 334 7.60 7.37 6.25
C GLN A 334 7.66 8.76 6.86
N VAL A 335 7.35 8.85 8.15
CA VAL A 335 7.40 10.10 8.93
C VAL A 335 8.44 10.03 10.03
N GLY A 336 9.02 11.17 10.39
CA GLY A 336 9.93 11.23 11.52
C GLY A 336 10.43 12.63 11.80
N ALA A 337 10.96 12.79 13.00
CA ALA A 337 11.72 13.98 13.39
C ALA A 337 13.12 13.54 13.84
N LYS A 338 14.13 14.33 13.52
CA LYS A 338 15.50 14.10 13.95
C LYS A 338 16.02 15.35 14.67
N VAL A 339 16.41 15.14 15.92
CA VAL A 339 17.00 16.19 16.77
C VAL A 339 18.41 15.70 17.16
N PRO A 340 19.45 16.01 16.35
CA PRO A 340 20.81 15.61 16.69
C PRO A 340 21.31 16.47 17.85
N VAL A 341 21.86 15.80 18.85
CA VAL A 341 22.56 16.42 19.99
C VAL A 341 23.97 15.83 20.00
N ASP A 342 24.99 16.66 20.02
CA ASP A 342 26.37 16.22 20.08
C ASP A 342 26.80 15.86 21.53
N ALA A 343 28.02 15.36 21.68
CA ALA A 343 28.57 14.97 22.99
C ALA A 343 28.71 16.15 23.97
N SER A 344 28.72 17.41 23.49
CA SER A 344 28.74 18.62 24.31
C SER A 344 27.34 19.12 24.71
N GLY A 345 26.28 18.44 24.26
CA GLY A 345 24.90 18.85 24.49
C GLY A 345 24.38 19.91 23.49
N GLN A 346 25.17 20.26 22.46
CA GLN A 346 24.72 21.20 21.44
C GLN A 346 23.73 20.55 20.47
N VAL A 347 22.62 21.26 20.24
CA VAL A 347 21.60 20.83 19.28
C VAL A 347 21.99 21.27 17.87
N GLY A 348 22.14 20.28 16.96
CA GLY A 348 22.39 20.50 15.56
C GLY A 348 21.10 20.93 14.78
N ASP A 349 21.09 20.75 13.47
CA ASP A 349 19.91 21.01 12.64
C ASP A 349 18.78 20.04 12.97
N VAL A 350 17.60 20.58 13.29
CA VAL A 350 16.42 19.82 13.66
C VAL A 350 15.53 19.65 12.43
N PHE A 351 15.28 18.40 12.05
CA PHE A 351 14.51 18.08 10.84
C PHE A 351 13.21 17.35 11.15
N CYS A 352 12.13 17.78 10.49
CA CYS A 352 10.88 17.02 10.35
C CYS A 352 10.79 16.52 8.91
N VAL A 353 10.41 15.27 8.71
CA VAL A 353 10.36 14.66 7.38
C VAL A 353 9.07 13.90 7.15
N SER A 354 8.57 13.99 5.92
CA SER A 354 7.50 13.18 5.38
C SER A 354 7.95 12.67 4.01
N ARG A 355 8.13 11.35 3.86
CA ARG A 355 8.71 10.71 2.68
C ARG A 355 7.71 9.72 2.11
N THR A 356 7.02 10.12 1.05
CA THR A 356 6.10 9.23 0.33
C THR A 356 6.87 8.16 -0.43
N VAL A 357 6.41 6.91 -0.31
CA VAL A 357 6.94 5.76 -1.05
C VAL A 357 5.78 5.16 -1.85
N ARG A 358 5.98 5.01 -3.16
CA ARG A 358 4.97 4.51 -4.09
C ARG A 358 5.55 3.37 -4.93
N PRO A 359 4.74 2.38 -5.29
CA PRO A 359 5.20 1.27 -6.11
C PRO A 359 5.89 1.74 -7.39
N GLY A 360 7.11 1.30 -7.61
CA GLY A 360 7.88 1.64 -8.80
C GLY A 360 8.52 3.05 -8.84
N HIS A 361 8.33 3.87 -7.80
CA HIS A 361 8.86 5.25 -7.74
C HIS A 361 9.92 5.37 -6.65
N GLY A 362 11.16 5.14 -6.84
CA GLY A 362 12.23 5.29 -5.86
C GLY A 362 11.85 4.94 -4.41
N CYS A 363 12.55 4.05 -3.79
CA CYS A 363 12.18 3.48 -2.50
C CYS A 363 13.17 3.87 -1.38
N LEU A 364 12.89 3.50 -0.14
CA LEU A 364 13.76 3.79 1.00
C LEU A 364 15.15 3.15 0.84
N TRP A 365 15.23 1.98 0.20
CA TRP A 365 16.50 1.32 -0.11
C TRP A 365 17.33 2.12 -1.11
N CYS A 366 16.74 2.53 -2.25
CA CYS A 366 17.41 3.36 -3.26
C CYS A 366 18.04 4.63 -2.70
N ASN A 367 17.44 5.16 -1.63
CA ASN A 367 17.81 6.44 -1.03
C ASN A 367 18.64 6.28 0.26
N GLY A 368 19.17 5.08 0.55
CA GLY A 368 20.05 4.82 1.68
C GLY A 368 19.40 5.00 3.06
N LEU A 369 18.07 4.95 3.13
CA LEU A 369 17.31 5.08 4.39
C LEU A 369 17.15 3.76 5.14
N ILE A 370 17.54 2.66 4.50
CA ILE A 370 17.70 1.33 5.10
C ILE A 370 19.19 1.03 5.09
N ASN A 371 19.79 0.96 6.28
CA ASN A 371 21.21 0.68 6.46
C ASN A 371 21.43 -0.80 6.74
N ALA A 372 22.19 -1.49 5.88
CA ALA A 372 22.41 -2.94 5.97
C ALA A 372 23.12 -3.36 7.27
N SER A 373 24.11 -2.60 7.73
CA SER A 373 24.83 -2.91 8.98
C SER A 373 23.91 -2.81 10.19
N ARG A 374 23.11 -1.74 10.29
CA ARG A 374 22.12 -1.61 11.36
C ARG A 374 21.03 -2.67 11.30
N LEU A 375 20.59 -3.05 10.11
CA LEU A 375 19.64 -4.14 9.92
C LEU A 375 20.20 -5.47 10.44
N GLN A 376 21.48 -5.72 10.18
CA GLN A 376 22.21 -6.88 10.68
C GLN A 376 22.35 -6.83 12.22
N ASP A 377 22.65 -5.67 12.80
CA ASP A 377 22.72 -5.46 14.24
C ASP A 377 21.35 -5.70 14.92
N GLU A 378 20.26 -5.27 14.29
CA GLU A 378 18.91 -5.53 14.80
C GLU A 378 18.56 -7.03 14.79
N ALA A 379 19.05 -7.80 13.82
CA ALA A 379 18.81 -9.23 13.69
C ALA A 379 19.55 -10.07 14.75
N VAL A 380 20.60 -9.52 15.40
CA VAL A 380 21.36 -10.23 16.44
C VAL A 380 20.51 -10.35 17.72
N PRO A 381 20.35 -11.57 18.28
CA PRO A 381 19.60 -11.77 19.52
C PRO A 381 20.18 -10.95 20.68
N GLU A 382 19.31 -10.40 21.54
CA GLU A 382 19.72 -9.58 22.70
C GLU A 382 20.69 -10.27 23.64
N ALA A 383 20.59 -11.60 23.79
CA ALA A 383 21.52 -12.40 24.59
C ALA A 383 22.98 -12.32 24.08
N VAL A 384 23.13 -12.18 22.74
CA VAL A 384 24.45 -12.07 22.08
C VAL A 384 24.91 -10.61 22.13
N LYS A 385 24.05 -9.62 22.04
CA LYS A 385 24.37 -8.18 22.13
C LYS A 385 25.02 -7.82 23.47
N LYS A 386 24.60 -8.45 24.55
CA LYS A 386 25.22 -8.25 25.91
C LYS A 386 26.67 -8.67 26.01
N GLY A 387 27.16 -9.51 25.08
CA GLY A 387 28.55 -9.91 25.01
C GLY A 387 29.46 -8.99 24.19
N TYR A 388 28.90 -8.13 23.36
CA TYR A 388 29.62 -7.19 22.49
C TYR A 388 29.43 -5.73 22.93
N ALA A 389 29.76 -5.43 24.18
CA ALA A 389 29.73 -4.07 24.75
C ALA A 389 30.82 -3.16 24.16
N TYR A 390 30.98 -3.17 22.83
CA TYR A 390 31.80 -2.20 22.10
C TYR A 390 30.93 -1.50 21.07
N VAL A 391 30.87 -0.17 21.20
CA VAL A 391 30.24 0.77 20.22
C VAL A 391 28.73 0.81 20.26
N ASN A 392 28.19 1.57 21.13
CA ASN A 392 27.13 2.58 21.04
C ASN A 392 26.65 2.87 22.44
N ASP A 393 26.80 4.11 22.87
CA ASP A 393 26.33 4.54 24.19
C ASP A 393 24.78 4.35 24.25
N PRO A 394 24.27 3.35 24.99
CA PRO A 394 22.83 3.07 25.02
C PRO A 394 22.03 4.04 25.90
N GLY A 395 22.66 5.09 26.39
CA GLY A 395 22.15 5.87 27.51
C GLY A 395 21.31 7.08 27.18
N VAL A 396 21.34 7.61 25.96
CA VAL A 396 20.60 8.84 25.63
C VAL A 396 19.49 8.54 24.63
N ALA A 397 18.25 8.41 25.12
CA ALA A 397 17.08 8.35 24.26
C ALA A 397 17.05 9.59 23.36
N ALA A 398 16.90 9.40 22.04
CA ALA A 398 16.86 10.51 21.09
C ALA A 398 15.75 11.50 21.48
N PRO A 399 16.02 12.82 21.51
CA PRO A 399 15.02 13.81 21.85
C PRO A 399 13.81 13.72 20.91
N SER A 400 12.61 13.78 21.47
CA SER A 400 11.37 13.77 20.70
C SER A 400 10.40 14.81 21.25
N VAL A 401 9.99 15.74 20.41
CA VAL A 401 9.15 16.88 20.78
C VAL A 401 7.85 16.83 19.98
N VAL A 402 6.71 16.98 20.68
CA VAL A 402 5.38 16.84 20.07
C VAL A 402 5.15 17.78 18.87
N THR A 403 5.62 19.01 18.93
CA THR A 403 5.44 19.98 17.84
C THR A 403 6.19 19.58 16.57
N MET A 404 7.39 19.00 16.69
CA MET A 404 8.15 18.48 15.55
C MET A 404 7.46 17.28 14.92
N ASN A 405 6.98 16.38 15.76
CA ASN A 405 6.18 15.23 15.32
C ASN A 405 4.88 15.68 14.62
N ALA A 406 4.23 16.75 15.14
CA ALA A 406 3.00 17.29 14.57
C ALA A 406 3.20 17.83 13.15
N VAL A 407 4.29 18.56 12.89
CA VAL A 407 4.60 19.07 11.53
C VAL A 407 4.75 17.91 10.54
N ALA A 408 5.54 16.89 10.89
CA ALA A 408 5.74 15.72 10.02
C ALA A 408 4.44 14.96 9.78
N SER A 409 3.65 14.74 10.83
CA SER A 409 2.40 13.98 10.78
C SER A 409 1.30 14.72 10.03
N ALA A 410 1.17 16.04 10.21
CA ALA A 410 0.21 16.86 9.50
C ALA A 410 0.49 16.87 7.99
N HIS A 411 1.75 17.09 7.59
CA HIS A 411 2.13 17.00 6.19
C HIS A 411 1.85 15.63 5.57
N ALA A 412 2.12 14.54 6.31
CA ALA A 412 1.83 13.18 5.84
C ALA A 412 0.32 12.91 5.71
N ALA A 413 -0.48 13.44 6.63
CA ALA A 413 -1.93 13.32 6.57
C ALA A 413 -2.53 14.13 5.41
N ASP A 414 -2.01 15.32 5.12
CA ASP A 414 -2.40 16.12 3.96
C ASP A 414 -2.03 15.43 2.64
N ASP A 415 -0.81 14.87 2.53
CA ASP A 415 -0.41 14.12 1.33
C ASP A 415 -1.31 12.91 1.09
N PHE A 416 -1.66 12.17 2.15
CA PHE A 416 -2.64 11.09 2.08
C PHE A 416 -4.02 11.58 1.62
N LEU A 417 -4.54 12.66 2.24
CA LEU A 417 -5.84 13.23 1.91
C LEU A 417 -5.93 13.60 0.43
N PHE A 418 -4.98 14.42 -0.05
CA PHE A 418 -4.98 14.87 -1.45
C PHE A 418 -4.74 13.73 -2.45
N TYR A 419 -3.91 12.77 -2.06
CA TYR A 419 -3.67 11.57 -2.86
C TYR A 419 -4.94 10.71 -3.02
N MET A 420 -5.65 10.43 -1.91
CA MET A 420 -6.83 9.56 -1.92
C MET A 420 -8.05 10.20 -2.54
N THR A 421 -8.22 11.51 -2.38
CA THR A 421 -9.36 12.26 -2.93
C THR A 421 -9.15 12.75 -4.36
N GLY A 422 -7.96 12.53 -4.93
CA GLY A 422 -7.63 12.96 -6.30
C GLY A 422 -7.42 14.46 -6.45
N LEU A 423 -7.28 15.22 -5.35
CA LEU A 423 -7.04 16.66 -5.38
C LEU A 423 -5.56 17.04 -5.63
N LYS A 424 -4.67 16.06 -5.64
CA LYS A 424 -3.26 16.32 -5.98
C LYS A 424 -3.16 16.70 -7.46
N TYR A 425 -2.42 17.77 -7.78
CA TYR A 425 -2.21 18.16 -9.17
C TYR A 425 -1.58 17.04 -10.00
N ASP A 426 -2.02 16.88 -11.25
CA ASP A 426 -1.58 15.80 -12.15
C ASP A 426 -0.06 15.77 -12.40
N LYS A 427 0.58 16.93 -12.32
CA LYS A 427 2.03 17.09 -12.50
C LYS A 427 2.80 17.24 -11.19
N ALA A 428 2.14 17.03 -10.03
CA ALA A 428 2.83 17.13 -8.75
C ALA A 428 3.82 15.99 -8.62
N GLU A 429 5.09 16.33 -8.58
CA GLU A 429 6.16 15.35 -8.35
C GLU A 429 6.04 14.71 -6.98
N THR A 430 6.44 13.45 -6.89
CA THR A 430 6.49 12.73 -5.61
C THR A 430 7.77 13.12 -4.88
N ALA A 431 7.83 14.35 -4.41
CA ALA A 431 8.96 14.86 -3.65
C ALA A 431 8.79 14.59 -2.14
N TRP A 432 9.90 14.40 -1.46
CA TRP A 432 9.95 14.19 -0.03
C TRP A 432 10.07 15.52 0.70
N PHE A 433 9.13 15.79 1.58
CA PHE A 433 9.15 16.98 2.42
C PHE A 433 10.18 16.86 3.53
N ARG A 434 10.99 17.93 3.68
CA ARG A 434 11.90 18.11 4.81
C ARG A 434 11.82 19.55 5.30
N TRP A 435 11.58 19.74 6.57
CA TRP A 435 11.57 21.04 7.22
C TRP A 435 12.66 21.13 8.28
N ASN A 436 13.51 22.14 8.18
CA ASN A 436 14.50 22.46 9.20
C ASN A 436 13.90 23.48 10.18
N ALA A 437 13.54 23.04 11.37
CA ALA A 437 12.87 23.87 12.37
C ALA A 437 13.74 25.02 12.89
N ARG A 438 15.06 24.82 12.99
CA ARG A 438 15.98 25.86 13.47
C ARG A 438 16.21 26.98 12.45
N ARG A 439 16.17 26.62 11.17
CA ARG A 439 16.38 27.59 10.06
C ARG A 439 15.07 28.16 9.52
N GLY A 440 13.92 27.58 9.88
CA GLY A 440 12.62 27.98 9.32
C GLY A 440 12.50 27.70 7.81
N THR A 441 13.23 26.70 7.27
CA THR A 441 13.27 26.41 5.83
C THR A 441 12.66 25.07 5.51
N ALA A 442 11.84 25.02 4.45
CA ALA A 442 11.33 23.77 3.88
C ALA A 442 12.08 23.44 2.59
N SER A 443 12.31 22.16 2.35
CA SER A 443 12.83 21.63 1.09
C SER A 443 12.04 20.42 0.65
N TYR A 444 12.06 20.17 -0.67
CA TYR A 444 11.44 19.03 -1.31
C TYR A 444 12.51 18.26 -2.08
N ASP A 445 12.86 17.09 -1.57
CA ASP A 445 13.92 16.27 -2.12
C ASP A 445 13.32 15.21 -3.06
N MET A 446 13.80 15.14 -4.31
CA MET A 446 13.34 14.10 -5.24
C MET A 446 13.96 12.74 -4.87
N PRO A 447 13.13 11.68 -4.68
CA PRO A 447 13.66 10.35 -4.42
C PRO A 447 14.41 9.79 -5.63
N ARG A 448 15.61 9.26 -5.38
CA ARG A 448 16.36 8.54 -6.41
C ARG A 448 15.69 7.19 -6.68
N LYS A 449 15.57 6.82 -7.97
CA LYS A 449 15.14 5.50 -8.44
C LYS A 449 16.34 4.80 -9.08
N ASP A 450 16.66 3.62 -8.58
CA ASP A 450 17.69 2.75 -9.17
C ASP A 450 16.99 1.72 -10.07
N ALA A 451 17.38 1.69 -11.35
CA ALA A 451 16.79 0.79 -12.34
C ALA A 451 17.09 -0.70 -12.06
N GLN A 452 18.11 -0.99 -11.23
CA GLN A 452 18.50 -2.35 -10.83
C GLN A 452 18.09 -2.68 -9.39
N CYS A 453 17.25 -1.87 -8.77
CA CYS A 453 16.81 -2.09 -7.39
C CYS A 453 15.99 -3.38 -7.26
N LEU A 454 16.41 -4.30 -6.41
CA LEU A 454 15.70 -5.56 -6.13
C LEU A 454 14.34 -5.33 -5.40
N GLU A 455 14.09 -4.13 -4.90
CA GLU A 455 12.84 -3.82 -4.20
C GLU A 455 11.79 -3.19 -5.13
N CYS A 456 12.15 -2.16 -5.89
CA CYS A 456 11.19 -1.30 -6.59
C CYS A 456 11.36 -1.20 -8.11
N SER A 457 12.36 -1.83 -8.71
CA SER A 457 12.55 -1.81 -10.16
C SER A 457 11.66 -2.85 -10.87
N ALA A 458 11.62 -2.80 -12.20
CA ALA A 458 10.86 -3.75 -13.03
C ALA A 458 11.67 -4.98 -13.47
N ILE A 459 12.88 -5.20 -12.92
CA ILE A 459 13.69 -6.38 -13.27
C ILE A 459 13.06 -7.67 -12.73
N ASP A 460 13.41 -8.79 -13.35
CA ASP A 460 12.83 -10.09 -13.01
C ASP A 460 12.98 -10.48 -11.54
N ASP A 461 14.13 -10.21 -10.93
CA ASP A 461 14.41 -10.60 -9.55
C ASP A 461 13.86 -9.62 -8.51
N SER A 462 13.23 -8.51 -8.93
CA SER A 462 12.67 -7.54 -8.00
C SER A 462 11.41 -8.04 -7.31
N ARG A 463 11.08 -7.38 -6.19
CA ARG A 463 9.85 -7.64 -5.42
C ARG A 463 8.60 -7.00 -6.02
N LEU A 464 8.76 -6.02 -6.91
CA LEU A 464 7.65 -5.22 -7.43
C LEU A 464 6.52 -6.09 -7.98
N GLY A 465 5.33 -6.00 -7.39
CA GLY A 465 4.12 -6.68 -7.87
C GLY A 465 4.09 -8.20 -7.70
N ARG A 466 4.95 -8.80 -6.87
CA ARG A 466 4.99 -10.26 -6.69
C ARG A 466 3.85 -10.84 -5.84
N GLY A 467 3.24 -10.04 -4.97
CA GLY A 467 2.19 -10.54 -4.09
C GLY A 467 2.66 -11.64 -3.14
N ASP A 468 1.75 -12.55 -2.79
CA ASP A 468 1.96 -13.63 -1.81
C ASP A 468 2.97 -14.71 -2.26
N ASN A 469 3.30 -14.76 -3.54
CA ASN A 469 4.25 -15.74 -4.08
C ASN A 469 5.73 -15.43 -3.80
N PHE A 470 5.99 -14.36 -3.06
CA PHE A 470 7.34 -14.01 -2.64
C PHE A 470 7.38 -13.75 -1.13
N PRO A 471 8.30 -14.36 -0.36
CA PRO A 471 8.28 -14.28 1.09
C PRO A 471 8.56 -12.87 1.60
N LEU A 472 7.83 -12.45 2.64
CA LEU A 472 8.11 -11.23 3.37
C LEU A 472 9.34 -11.40 4.30
N PRO A 473 10.17 -10.35 4.50
CA PRO A 473 11.29 -10.38 5.44
C PRO A 473 10.79 -10.24 6.89
N THR A 474 10.03 -11.22 7.34
CA THR A 474 9.39 -11.25 8.66
C THR A 474 10.12 -12.21 9.60
N ARG A 475 9.82 -12.08 10.90
CA ARG A 475 10.25 -13.05 11.91
C ARG A 475 9.13 -14.04 12.17
N SER A 476 9.42 -15.35 12.09
CA SER A 476 8.53 -16.37 12.61
C SER A 476 8.48 -16.30 14.13
N ARG A 477 7.33 -16.56 14.72
CA ARG A 477 7.17 -16.71 16.16
C ARG A 477 8.07 -17.84 16.64
N ARG A 478 9.01 -17.53 17.53
CA ARG A 478 9.71 -18.56 18.31
C ARG A 478 8.83 -19.06 19.45
#